data_3ab2212417aea806aa9adc55a4b64a8c
#
_entry.id   3ab2212417aea806aa9adc55a4b64a8c
#
_cell.length_a   1.000
_cell.length_b   1.000
_cell.length_c   1.000
_cell.angle_alpha   90.00
_cell.angle_beta   90.00
_cell.angle_gamma   90.00
#
_symmetry.space_group_name_H-M   'P 1'
#
loop_
_entity.id
_entity.type
_entity.pdbx_description
1 polymer ?
#
loop_
_entity_poly.entity_id
_entity_poly.type
_entity_poly.pdbx_seq_one_letter_code
_entity_poly.pdbx_strand_id
1 'polypeptide(L)'
;KTVHDVYGQFGKVIDQQLFELKMESTGTLRFLSYIQKVIERTERGGVFIVDEMSARLHPLLTKLIIDIFQSSDNTKAQLIFTTHDTSLLNKDQFRRDEVVFVDKNNRGESIAYPLSDLKIRDDATFNKDYLRGKYGSIPIIDYMVLFGGDQLG
;
A
#
# COMPACT_ATOMS: atom_id res chain seq x y z
N LYS A 1 -13.98 -9.33 -20.24
CA LYS A 1 -15.13 -9.97 -19.57
C LYS A 1 -14.61 -10.87 -18.48
N THR A 2 -15.37 -10.99 -17.39
CA THR A 2 -15.11 -11.90 -16.27
C THR A 2 -16.18 -12.98 -16.22
N VAL A 3 -15.84 -14.15 -15.70
CA VAL A 3 -16.77 -15.28 -15.53
C VAL A 3 -17.15 -15.35 -14.07
N HIS A 4 -18.46 -15.34 -13.80
CA HIS A 4 -19.01 -15.46 -12.46
C HIS A 4 -19.86 -16.72 -12.36
N ASP A 5 -19.61 -17.51 -11.33
CA ASP A 5 -20.42 -18.69 -11.04
C ASP A 5 -21.78 -18.27 -10.48
N VAL A 6 -22.83 -18.87 -11.00
CA VAL A 6 -24.20 -18.73 -10.48
C VAL A 6 -24.50 -19.89 -9.54
N TYR A 7 -24.90 -19.59 -8.31
CA TYR A 7 -25.15 -20.58 -7.28
C TYR A 7 -26.63 -20.85 -7.09
N GLY A 8 -27.02 -22.11 -7.03
CA GLY A 8 -28.37 -22.54 -6.67
C GLY A 8 -28.60 -22.56 -5.16
N GLN A 9 -29.81 -22.98 -4.74
CA GLN A 9 -30.27 -22.96 -3.34
C GLN A 9 -29.35 -23.70 -2.33
N PHE A 10 -28.52 -24.63 -2.78
CA PHE A 10 -27.64 -25.42 -1.91
C PHE A 10 -26.15 -25.07 -2.12
N GLY A 11 -25.83 -23.88 -2.62
CA GLY A 11 -24.45 -23.44 -2.84
C GLY A 11 -23.69 -24.19 -3.94
N LYS A 12 -24.39 -24.98 -4.77
CA LYS A 12 -23.79 -25.61 -5.95
C LYS A 12 -23.80 -24.65 -7.12
N VAL A 13 -22.71 -24.61 -7.88
CA VAL A 13 -22.63 -23.88 -9.14
C VAL A 13 -23.61 -24.55 -10.12
N ILE A 14 -24.55 -23.77 -10.63
CA ILE A 14 -25.60 -24.21 -11.58
C ILE A 14 -25.42 -23.62 -12.96
N ASP A 15 -24.70 -22.50 -13.09
CA ASP A 15 -24.46 -21.79 -14.34
C ASP A 15 -23.24 -20.87 -14.21
N GLN A 16 -22.79 -20.33 -15.34
CA GLN A 16 -21.74 -19.32 -15.41
C GLN A 16 -22.19 -18.13 -16.23
N GLN A 17 -22.03 -16.94 -15.71
CA GLN A 17 -22.41 -15.71 -16.38
C GLN A 17 -21.21 -14.84 -16.72
N LEU A 18 -21.17 -14.32 -17.94
CA LEU A 18 -20.14 -13.41 -18.43
C LEU A 18 -20.51 -11.96 -18.10
N PHE A 19 -19.72 -11.31 -17.27
CA PHE A 19 -19.87 -9.89 -17.01
C PHE A 19 -18.88 -9.06 -17.82
N GLU A 20 -19.28 -7.87 -18.21
CA GLU A 20 -18.35 -6.89 -18.78
C GLU A 20 -17.48 -6.29 -17.66
N LEU A 21 -16.20 -6.03 -17.95
CA LEU A 21 -15.26 -5.48 -16.97
C LEU A 21 -15.77 -4.20 -16.27
N LYS A 22 -16.57 -3.38 -16.96
CA LYS A 22 -17.18 -2.17 -16.35
C LYS A 22 -18.15 -2.46 -15.19
N MET A 23 -18.63 -3.71 -15.08
CA MET A 23 -19.51 -4.16 -13.98
C MET A 23 -18.73 -4.62 -12.76
N GLU A 24 -17.43 -4.77 -12.88
CA GLU A 24 -16.56 -5.16 -11.78
C GLU A 24 -16.33 -4.01 -10.79
N SER A 25 -15.95 -4.36 -9.56
CA SER A 25 -15.56 -3.37 -8.57
C SER A 25 -14.32 -2.58 -9.01
N THR A 26 -14.21 -1.33 -8.55
CA THR A 26 -13.02 -0.51 -8.82
C THR A 26 -11.74 -1.17 -8.30
N GLY A 27 -11.81 -1.92 -7.19
CA GLY A 27 -10.69 -2.69 -6.65
C GLY A 27 -10.27 -3.83 -7.58
N THR A 28 -11.24 -4.58 -8.12
CA THR A 28 -10.99 -5.64 -9.11
C THR A 28 -10.31 -5.09 -10.35
N LEU A 29 -10.83 -4.00 -10.91
CA LEU A 29 -10.25 -3.37 -12.09
C LEU A 29 -8.83 -2.87 -11.84
N ARG A 30 -8.59 -2.26 -10.67
CA ARG A 30 -7.26 -1.79 -10.28
C ARG A 30 -6.28 -2.95 -10.11
N PHE A 31 -6.69 -4.02 -9.46
CA PHE A 31 -5.87 -5.22 -9.32
C PHE A 31 -5.50 -5.81 -10.69
N LEU A 32 -6.48 -5.97 -11.59
CA LEU A 32 -6.23 -6.48 -12.95
C LEU A 32 -5.23 -5.61 -13.72
N SER A 33 -5.31 -4.28 -13.57
CA SER A 33 -4.36 -3.37 -14.21
C SER A 33 -2.94 -3.51 -13.65
N TYR A 34 -2.81 -3.80 -12.35
CA TYR A 34 -1.52 -3.99 -11.72
C TYR A 34 -0.92 -5.34 -12.04
N ILE A 35 -1.69 -6.44 -11.92
CA ILE A 35 -1.16 -7.79 -12.10
C ILE A 35 -0.60 -7.99 -13.52
N GLN A 36 -1.22 -7.38 -14.53
CA GLN A 36 -0.68 -7.39 -15.89
C GLN A 36 0.73 -6.74 -15.94
N LYS A 37 0.91 -5.59 -15.28
CA LYS A 37 2.20 -4.90 -15.21
C LYS A 37 3.22 -5.66 -14.37
N VAL A 38 2.77 -6.26 -13.28
CA VAL A 38 3.62 -7.10 -12.41
C VAL A 38 4.22 -8.25 -13.23
N ILE A 39 3.37 -9.03 -13.93
CA ILE A 39 3.82 -10.15 -14.77
C ILE A 39 4.79 -9.63 -15.84
N GLU A 40 4.44 -8.57 -16.56
CA GLU A 40 5.31 -8.01 -17.59
C GLU A 40 6.71 -7.64 -17.03
N ARG A 41 6.78 -7.01 -15.85
CA ARG A 41 8.04 -6.57 -15.26
C ARG A 41 8.85 -7.72 -14.70
N THR A 42 8.23 -8.66 -14.02
CA THR A 42 8.96 -9.82 -13.48
C THR A 42 9.55 -10.70 -14.58
N GLU A 43 8.88 -10.81 -15.72
CA GLU A 43 9.41 -11.55 -16.87
C GLU A 43 10.52 -10.80 -17.64
N ARG A 44 10.29 -9.51 -17.91
CA ARG A 44 11.17 -8.70 -18.78
C ARG A 44 12.20 -7.86 -18.03
N GLY A 45 11.97 -7.64 -16.75
CA GLY A 45 12.75 -6.72 -15.93
C GLY A 45 12.25 -5.28 -15.99
N GLY A 46 12.90 -4.43 -15.20
CA GLY A 46 12.64 -2.99 -15.14
C GLY A 46 11.96 -2.54 -13.86
N VAL A 47 11.54 -1.28 -13.83
CA VAL A 47 10.95 -0.65 -12.66
C VAL A 47 9.44 -0.48 -12.83
N PHE A 48 8.67 -0.86 -11.83
CA PHE A 48 7.24 -0.57 -11.73
C PHE A 48 7.03 0.50 -10.64
N ILE A 49 6.59 1.68 -11.05
CA ILE A 49 6.34 2.81 -10.14
C ILE A 49 4.85 2.97 -9.97
N VAL A 50 4.38 3.01 -8.73
CA VAL A 50 2.96 3.12 -8.39
C VAL A 50 2.73 4.16 -7.31
N ASP A 51 1.93 5.15 -7.61
CA ASP A 51 1.47 6.11 -6.61
C ASP A 51 0.20 5.62 -5.91
N GLU A 52 0.16 5.76 -4.57
CA GLU A 52 -0.93 5.28 -3.72
C GLU A 52 -1.34 3.82 -4.01
N MET A 53 -0.39 2.89 -3.97
CA MET A 53 -0.59 1.51 -4.39
C MET A 53 -1.74 0.81 -3.65
N SER A 54 -1.89 1.03 -2.35
CA SER A 54 -2.94 0.40 -1.53
C SER A 54 -4.33 1.03 -1.68
N ALA A 55 -4.44 2.20 -2.34
CA ALA A 55 -5.74 2.86 -2.51
C ALA A 55 -6.70 1.95 -3.29
N ARG A 56 -7.86 1.66 -2.69
CA ARG A 56 -8.93 0.80 -3.27
C ARG A 56 -8.54 -0.66 -3.53
N LEU A 57 -7.38 -1.12 -3.03
CA LEU A 57 -7.03 -2.53 -3.02
C LEU A 57 -7.29 -3.13 -1.65
N HIS A 58 -7.66 -4.40 -1.66
CA HIS A 58 -7.67 -5.17 -0.42
C HIS A 58 -6.23 -5.35 0.08
N PRO A 59 -5.93 -5.20 1.40
CA PRO A 59 -4.57 -5.31 1.92
C PRO A 59 -3.82 -6.59 1.50
N LEU A 60 -4.52 -7.72 1.41
CA LEU A 60 -3.93 -8.98 0.94
C LEU A 60 -3.47 -8.93 -0.52
N LEU A 61 -4.17 -8.16 -1.38
CA LEU A 61 -3.78 -8.00 -2.78
C LEU A 61 -2.56 -7.08 -2.91
N THR A 62 -2.50 -6.04 -2.10
CA THR A 62 -1.32 -5.17 -2.00
C THR A 62 -0.11 -5.98 -1.54
N LYS A 63 -0.28 -6.77 -0.48
CA LYS A 63 0.78 -7.65 0.01
C LYS A 63 1.24 -8.67 -1.05
N LEU A 64 0.31 -9.30 -1.75
CA LEU A 64 0.63 -10.25 -2.84
C LEU A 64 1.53 -9.61 -3.89
N ILE A 65 1.23 -8.38 -4.32
CA ILE A 65 2.06 -7.67 -5.30
C ILE A 65 3.47 -7.45 -4.74
N ILE A 66 3.60 -7.01 -3.50
CA ILE A 66 4.89 -6.80 -2.85
C ILE A 66 5.67 -8.13 -2.77
N ASP A 67 5.03 -9.19 -2.31
CA ASP A 67 5.64 -10.52 -2.16
C ASP A 67 6.17 -11.06 -3.50
N ILE A 68 5.48 -10.81 -4.61
CA ILE A 68 5.96 -11.19 -5.96
C ILE A 68 7.27 -10.47 -6.28
N PHE A 69 7.38 -9.16 -6.02
CA PHE A 69 8.61 -8.42 -6.26
C PHE A 69 9.74 -8.78 -5.31
N GLN A 70 9.42 -9.19 -4.08
CA GLN A 70 10.39 -9.62 -3.07
C GLN A 70 10.74 -11.12 -3.15
N SER A 71 10.08 -11.86 -4.03
CA SER A 71 10.39 -13.29 -4.27
C SER A 71 11.83 -13.47 -4.75
N SER A 72 12.46 -14.57 -4.31
CA SER A 72 13.79 -14.98 -4.81
C SER A 72 13.83 -15.24 -6.32
N ASP A 73 12.67 -15.52 -6.93
CA ASP A 73 12.55 -15.73 -8.37
C ASP A 73 12.60 -14.42 -9.17
N ASN A 74 12.34 -13.29 -8.50
CA ASN A 74 12.43 -11.97 -9.12
C ASN A 74 13.86 -11.43 -9.03
N THR A 75 14.62 -11.58 -10.08
CA THR A 75 16.01 -11.08 -10.18
C THR A 75 16.16 -9.85 -11.07
N LYS A 76 15.08 -9.36 -11.67
CA LYS A 76 15.16 -8.38 -12.78
C LYS A 76 14.28 -7.15 -12.58
N ALA A 77 13.26 -7.24 -11.74
CA ALA A 77 12.28 -6.17 -11.60
C ALA A 77 12.35 -5.50 -10.22
N GLN A 78 12.06 -4.21 -10.19
CA GLN A 78 11.98 -3.40 -8.98
C GLN A 78 10.59 -2.77 -8.87
N LEU A 79 10.03 -2.78 -7.66
CA LEU A 79 8.81 -2.06 -7.30
C LEU A 79 9.18 -0.81 -6.50
N ILE A 80 8.68 0.35 -6.93
CA ILE A 80 8.72 1.60 -6.17
C ILE A 80 7.28 2.06 -6.00
N PHE A 81 6.85 2.28 -4.78
CA PHE A 81 5.47 2.72 -4.54
C PHE A 81 5.36 3.70 -3.39
N THR A 82 4.33 4.54 -3.44
CA THR A 82 3.88 5.34 -2.30
C THR A 82 2.64 4.72 -1.67
N THR A 83 2.44 4.95 -0.38
CA THR A 83 1.25 4.49 0.35
C THR A 83 1.03 5.30 1.62
N HIS A 84 -0.23 5.44 2.03
CA HIS A 84 -0.63 5.91 3.36
C HIS A 84 -1.01 4.76 4.30
N ASP A 85 -0.92 3.51 3.83
CA ASP A 85 -1.25 2.32 4.62
C ASP A 85 -0.11 1.95 5.57
N THR A 86 -0.25 2.37 6.81
CA THR A 86 0.74 2.10 7.86
C THR A 86 0.86 0.63 8.23
N SER A 87 -0.09 -0.22 7.85
CA SER A 87 -0.01 -1.67 8.08
C SER A 87 1.12 -2.33 7.30
N LEU A 88 1.52 -1.72 6.19
CA LEU A 88 2.66 -2.15 5.38
C LEU A 88 4.01 -1.79 6.02
N LEU A 89 4.04 -0.86 6.98
CA LEU A 89 5.26 -0.46 7.66
C LEU A 89 5.67 -1.50 8.71
N ASN A 90 6.23 -2.61 8.22
CA ASN A 90 6.57 -3.79 8.99
C ASN A 90 8.01 -4.24 8.70
N LYS A 91 8.77 -4.52 9.77
CA LYS A 91 10.16 -4.99 9.70
C LYS A 91 10.32 -6.37 9.05
N ASP A 92 9.27 -7.19 9.11
CA ASP A 92 9.28 -8.52 8.48
C ASP A 92 9.03 -8.45 6.97
N GLN A 93 8.52 -7.30 6.49
CA GLN A 93 8.25 -7.07 5.07
C GLN A 93 9.33 -6.21 4.41
N PHE A 94 9.85 -5.19 5.11
CA PHE A 94 10.80 -4.24 4.55
C PHE A 94 12.00 -4.03 5.45
N ARG A 95 13.17 -3.91 4.82
CA ARG A 95 14.39 -3.43 5.47
C ARG A 95 14.28 -1.92 5.70
N ARG A 96 15.07 -1.39 6.63
CA ARG A 96 15.09 0.03 6.96
C ARG A 96 15.49 0.93 5.78
N ASP A 97 16.36 0.43 4.91
CA ASP A 97 16.84 1.14 3.72
C ASP A 97 15.83 1.15 2.56
N GLU A 98 14.82 0.28 2.62
CA GLU A 98 13.74 0.23 1.64
C GLU A 98 12.57 1.17 1.95
N VAL A 99 12.51 1.69 3.19
CA VAL A 99 11.44 2.59 3.64
C VAL A 99 11.94 4.02 3.64
N VAL A 100 11.27 4.88 2.87
CA VAL A 100 11.56 6.31 2.79
C VAL A 100 10.35 7.10 3.25
N PHE A 101 10.55 7.98 4.22
CA PHE A 101 9.55 8.96 4.63
C PHE A 101 9.69 10.24 3.81
N VAL A 102 8.56 10.83 3.47
CA VAL A 102 8.48 12.14 2.82
C VAL A 102 7.72 13.06 3.75
N ASP A 103 8.36 14.12 4.16
CA ASP A 103 7.78 15.14 5.04
C ASP A 103 7.75 16.49 4.36
N LYS A 104 6.93 17.41 4.86
CA LYS A 104 6.81 18.76 4.36
C LYS A 104 7.14 19.74 5.47
N ASN A 105 8.16 20.56 5.28
CA ASN A 105 8.53 21.55 6.26
C ASN A 105 7.57 22.76 6.26
N ASN A 106 7.72 23.68 7.22
CA ASN A 106 6.88 24.87 7.36
C ASN A 106 6.98 25.85 6.19
N ARG A 107 7.97 25.67 5.29
CA ARG A 107 8.12 26.45 4.05
C ARG A 107 7.47 25.79 2.85
N GLY A 108 6.88 24.59 3.04
CA GLY A 108 6.26 23.82 1.97
C GLY A 108 7.26 23.00 1.14
N GLU A 109 8.53 22.94 1.53
CA GLU A 109 9.55 22.13 0.88
C GLU A 109 9.42 20.65 1.32
N SER A 110 9.52 19.73 0.37
CA SER A 110 9.50 18.31 0.67
C SER A 110 10.90 17.80 1.03
N ILE A 111 10.99 17.03 2.09
CA ILE A 111 12.21 16.39 2.56
C ILE A 111 11.97 14.89 2.55
N ALA A 112 12.87 14.13 1.91
CA ALA A 112 12.82 12.67 1.90
C ALA A 112 14.01 12.12 2.70
N TYR A 113 13.76 11.13 3.57
CA TYR A 113 14.79 10.47 4.37
C TYR A 113 14.44 9.00 4.59
N PRO A 114 15.43 8.07 4.48
CA PRO A 114 15.18 6.67 4.72
C PRO A 114 15.07 6.37 6.24
N LEU A 115 14.32 5.33 6.56
CA LEU A 115 14.17 4.85 7.94
C LEU A 115 15.52 4.41 8.55
N SER A 116 16.49 4.03 7.70
CA SER A 116 17.85 3.68 8.13
C SER A 116 18.63 4.83 8.77
N ASP A 117 18.31 6.09 8.44
CA ASP A 117 18.97 7.26 8.98
C ASP A 117 18.53 7.58 10.43
N LEU A 118 17.44 6.96 10.86
CA LEU A 118 16.91 7.15 12.20
C LEU A 118 17.52 6.16 13.20
N LYS A 119 17.77 6.63 14.42
CA LYS A 119 18.21 5.77 15.53
C LYS A 119 17.02 4.97 16.06
N ILE A 120 16.87 3.76 15.56
CA ILE A 120 15.77 2.86 15.90
C ILE A 120 16.30 1.68 16.71
N ARG A 121 15.60 1.33 17.78
CA ARG A 121 15.90 0.15 18.61
C ARG A 121 15.50 -1.12 17.84
N ASP A 122 16.19 -2.24 18.12
CA ASP A 122 15.93 -3.52 17.44
C ASP A 122 14.56 -4.11 17.78
N ASP A 123 14.00 -3.77 18.96
CA ASP A 123 12.67 -4.17 19.40
C ASP A 123 11.54 -3.25 18.88
N ALA A 124 11.86 -2.26 18.06
CA ALA A 124 10.88 -1.29 17.58
C ALA A 124 9.83 -1.93 16.66
N THR A 125 8.60 -1.49 16.82
CA THR A 125 7.49 -1.82 15.92
C THR A 125 7.25 -0.62 15.01
N PHE A 126 7.68 -0.70 13.76
CA PHE A 126 7.76 0.45 12.86
C PHE A 126 6.43 1.21 12.71
N ASN A 127 5.32 0.53 12.49
CA ASN A 127 4.02 1.17 12.35
C ASN A 127 3.54 1.87 13.64
N LYS A 128 3.73 1.23 14.80
CA LYS A 128 3.35 1.82 16.10
C LYS A 128 4.18 3.06 16.43
N ASP A 129 5.46 3.00 16.16
CA ASP A 129 6.39 4.10 16.44
C ASP A 129 6.16 5.27 15.46
N TYR A 130 5.82 4.97 14.20
CA TYR A 130 5.38 5.96 13.22
C TYR A 130 4.11 6.68 13.71
N LEU A 131 3.06 5.95 14.07
CA LEU A 131 1.80 6.52 14.57
C LEU A 131 1.96 7.35 15.86
N ARG A 132 3.04 7.13 16.61
CA ARG A 132 3.42 7.94 17.78
C ARG A 132 4.29 9.16 17.44
N GLY A 133 4.54 9.42 16.15
CA GLY A 133 5.35 10.56 15.70
C GLY A 133 6.85 10.41 15.86
N LYS A 134 7.37 9.23 16.20
CA LYS A 134 8.80 9.05 16.43
C LYS A 134 9.66 9.23 15.18
N TYR A 135 9.07 9.08 14.00
CA TYR A 135 9.77 9.14 12.73
C TYR A 135 9.51 10.43 11.95
N GLY A 136 8.65 11.32 12.47
CA GLY A 136 8.15 12.47 11.70
C GLY A 136 7.09 12.08 10.69
N SER A 137 6.84 12.95 9.71
CA SER A 137 5.91 12.72 8.57
C SER A 137 4.48 12.34 8.97
N ILE A 138 4.04 12.78 10.16
CA ILE A 138 2.66 12.62 10.63
C ILE A 138 1.92 13.94 10.44
N PRO A 139 0.67 13.91 9.93
CA PRO A 139 -0.17 15.09 9.90
C PRO A 139 -0.37 15.64 11.33
N ILE A 140 -0.03 16.91 11.52
CA ILE A 140 -0.33 17.60 12.79
C ILE A 140 -1.81 18.00 12.71
N ILE A 141 -2.64 17.35 13.52
CA ILE A 141 -4.06 17.68 13.65
C ILE A 141 -4.20 18.59 14.87
N ASP A 142 -4.39 19.88 14.61
CA ASP A 142 -4.67 20.85 15.68
C ASP A 142 -6.17 20.86 15.97
N TYR A 143 -6.57 20.10 16.98
CA TYR A 143 -7.96 20.02 17.43
C TYR A 143 -8.50 21.36 17.96
N MET A 144 -7.64 22.24 18.48
CA MET A 144 -8.03 23.58 18.95
C MET A 144 -8.51 24.47 17.80
N VAL A 145 -7.86 24.37 16.64
CA VAL A 145 -8.27 25.11 15.44
C VAL A 145 -9.57 24.56 14.86
N LEU A 146 -9.80 23.25 14.95
CA LEU A 146 -10.98 22.59 14.35
C LEU A 146 -12.25 22.74 15.18
N PHE A 147 -12.14 22.76 16.50
CA PHE A 147 -13.31 22.72 17.38
C PHE A 147 -13.51 23.99 18.22
N GLY A 148 -12.74 25.04 17.99
CA GLY A 148 -12.80 26.32 18.72
C GLY A 148 -12.59 26.09 20.23
N GLY A 149 -11.59 26.68 20.82
CA GLY A 149 -11.08 26.40 22.17
C GLY A 149 -11.98 26.57 23.38
N ASP A 150 -13.32 26.46 23.26
CA ASP A 150 -14.25 26.71 24.37
C ASP A 150 -15.07 25.50 24.85
N GLN A 151 -14.75 24.27 24.42
CA GLN A 151 -15.57 23.09 24.82
C GLN A 151 -14.81 21.92 25.44
N LEU A 152 -13.69 22.14 26.09
CA LEU A 152 -13.11 21.12 27.00
C LEU A 152 -12.78 21.78 28.34
N GLY A 153 -13.85 22.05 29.11
CA GLY A 153 -13.80 22.30 30.52
C GLY A 153 -14.01 21.03 31.31
#